data_2624bc682ed920d1c381c13d663a0f4c
#
_entry.id   2624bc682ed920d1c381c13d663a0f4c
#
_cell.length_a   1.000
_cell.length_b   1.000
_cell.length_c   1.000
_cell.angle_alpha   90.00
_cell.angle_beta   90.00
_cell.angle_gamma   90.00
#
_symmetry.space_group_name_H-M   'P 1'
#
loop_
_entity.id
_entity.type
_entity.pdbx_description
1 polymer ?
#
loop_
_entity_poly.entity_id
_entity_poly.type
_entity_poly.pdbx_seq_one_letter_code
_entity_poly.pdbx_strand_id
1 'polypeptide(L)'
;MQPTLLFRPALLVLAMALAGCSLAPSYQRPEAPVAASWNTPAAAPDGATAEALDWQTFILDPELRQVVEAALGNNRNLRQALLDIEAARAQYRVQRADRLPSINANASGNRQRLPSDQSLSGRSEVASTYQVGLGLTEYELDLFGRVRNLSESALESYLATAEATRATQISLIAEVIQAYLTRDGAQRRLALVEQTLDSRQDSLELVNRRRQAGTATALDYQEALGLTEQARAERESTERQLRRADNALALLIGTPDAQRLLPVAPRDSLLVLQDIAPGTSSTLIERRPDILASEHRLKARNADIGAARAAFFPRLSLTGSLGSSSTELSGLFDGGSRAWSFAPSLSLPIFAGGRNRANLDLAEVRKDAAVAEYEGTIQGAFREVADALAATDTLRREEVARRALADSSQAAMALAKARYEGGVDDHLRYLDAQRSTFTDRSTLIQISTERQIALVDLFRALGGSWIRE
;
A
#
# COMPACT_ATOMS: atom_id res chain seq x y z
N MET A 1 9.43 69.97 10.86
CA MET A 1 9.30 68.88 11.87
C MET A 1 8.97 67.62 11.16
N GLN A 2 9.90 66.65 11.16
CA GLN A 2 9.85 65.42 10.36
C GLN A 2 9.07 64.35 11.16
N PRO A 3 8.02 63.72 10.61
CA PRO A 3 7.28 62.62 11.27
C PRO A 3 7.80 61.21 10.92
N THR A 4 9.08 61.06 10.59
CA THR A 4 9.61 59.81 9.99
C THR A 4 10.23 58.78 10.98
N LEU A 5 10.29 59.10 12.29
CA LEU A 5 11.00 58.27 13.28
C LEU A 5 10.10 57.24 14.03
N LEU A 6 8.79 57.42 14.03
CA LEU A 6 7.85 56.53 14.72
C LEU A 6 7.31 55.35 13.87
N PHE A 7 7.47 55.41 12.55
CA PHE A 7 6.98 54.36 11.64
C PHE A 7 7.90 53.11 11.58
N ARG A 8 9.19 53.23 11.90
CA ARG A 8 10.14 52.10 11.85
C ARG A 8 9.91 51.05 12.94
N PRO A 9 9.67 51.38 14.23
CA PRO A 9 9.39 50.36 15.24
C PRO A 9 8.01 49.71 15.06
N ALA A 10 7.01 50.43 14.56
CA ALA A 10 5.69 49.89 14.27
C ALA A 10 5.71 48.87 13.13
N LEU A 11 6.52 49.10 12.10
CA LEU A 11 6.74 48.13 11.00
C LEU A 11 7.50 46.87 11.47
N LEU A 12 8.45 46.99 12.39
CA LEU A 12 9.19 45.88 12.98
C LEU A 12 8.30 45.04 13.93
N VAL A 13 7.43 45.66 14.72
CA VAL A 13 6.44 44.98 15.56
C VAL A 13 5.38 44.30 14.70
N LEU A 14 4.94 44.94 13.62
CA LEU A 14 4.02 44.33 12.63
C LEU A 14 4.67 43.18 11.89
N ALA A 15 5.97 43.24 11.54
CA ALA A 15 6.72 42.17 10.92
C ALA A 15 6.99 41.00 11.88
N MET A 16 7.19 41.24 13.19
CA MET A 16 7.31 40.20 14.20
C MET A 16 5.94 39.55 14.54
N ALA A 17 4.84 40.29 14.43
CA ALA A 17 3.49 39.73 14.55
C ALA A 17 3.06 38.88 13.34
N LEU A 18 3.67 39.11 12.17
CA LEU A 18 3.48 38.34 10.95
C LEU A 18 4.28 37.02 10.93
N ALA A 19 5.25 36.84 11.84
CA ALA A 19 5.85 35.53 12.12
C ALA A 19 4.87 34.72 12.99
N GLY A 20 3.70 34.40 12.44
CA GLY A 20 2.58 33.74 13.09
C GLY A 20 3.03 32.53 13.91
N CYS A 21 2.89 32.61 15.24
CA CYS A 21 3.18 31.51 16.15
C CYS A 21 2.22 30.35 15.86
N SER A 22 2.72 29.20 15.39
CA SER A 22 1.93 27.98 15.36
C SER A 22 1.63 27.55 16.80
N LEU A 23 0.36 27.25 17.10
CA LEU A 23 -0.08 26.72 18.39
C LEU A 23 -0.05 25.17 18.42
N ALA A 24 0.45 24.54 17.36
CA ALA A 24 0.68 23.11 17.34
C ALA A 24 1.77 22.73 18.36
N PRO A 25 1.63 21.63 19.08
CA PRO A 25 2.71 21.08 19.90
C PRO A 25 3.93 20.77 19.01
N SER A 26 5.15 20.94 19.55
CA SER A 26 6.35 20.47 18.88
C SER A 26 6.25 18.95 18.66
N TYR A 27 6.39 18.51 17.43
CA TYR A 27 6.39 17.09 17.14
C TYR A 27 7.63 16.42 17.73
N GLN A 28 7.42 15.33 18.44
CA GLN A 28 8.47 14.43 18.90
C GLN A 28 8.09 13.02 18.44
N ARG A 29 9.02 12.36 17.77
CA ARG A 29 8.80 10.97 17.33
C ARG A 29 8.68 10.08 18.58
N PRO A 30 7.60 9.28 18.72
CA PRO A 30 7.49 8.31 19.80
C PRO A 30 8.63 7.30 19.76
N GLU A 31 9.05 6.82 20.94
CA GLU A 31 10.03 5.73 21.02
C GLU A 31 9.43 4.44 20.43
N ALA A 32 10.24 3.69 19.67
CA ALA A 32 9.80 2.45 19.07
C ALA A 32 9.65 1.36 20.16
N PRO A 33 8.49 0.74 20.34
CA PRO A 33 8.24 -0.26 21.37
C PRO A 33 8.75 -1.66 20.97
N VAL A 34 10.00 -1.74 20.49
CA VAL A 34 10.61 -2.96 19.93
C VAL A 34 12.07 -3.10 20.35
N ALA A 35 12.59 -4.33 20.32
CA ALA A 35 13.98 -4.61 20.67
C ALA A 35 14.96 -4.00 19.64
N ALA A 36 16.14 -3.60 20.11
CA ALA A 36 17.18 -3.02 19.26
C ALA A 36 17.83 -4.02 18.28
N SER A 37 17.64 -5.33 18.48
CA SER A 37 18.22 -6.39 17.65
C SER A 37 17.23 -7.53 17.45
N TRP A 38 17.42 -8.28 16.35
CA TRP A 38 16.66 -9.48 16.06
C TRP A 38 17.09 -10.63 16.99
N ASN A 39 16.11 -11.32 17.61
CA ASN A 39 16.37 -12.50 18.44
C ASN A 39 16.61 -13.77 17.61
N THR A 40 16.29 -13.74 16.31
CA THR A 40 16.43 -14.88 15.41
C THR A 40 17.72 -14.75 14.62
N PRO A 41 18.61 -15.77 14.61
CA PRO A 41 19.81 -15.76 13.77
C PRO A 41 19.41 -15.63 12.30
N ALA A 42 20.12 -14.79 11.55
CA ALA A 42 19.95 -14.72 10.10
C ALA A 42 20.50 -15.99 9.46
N ALA A 43 19.77 -16.54 8.49
CA ALA A 43 20.20 -17.70 7.71
C ALA A 43 21.48 -17.40 6.88
N ALA A 44 21.69 -16.15 6.53
CA ALA A 44 22.85 -15.66 5.78
C ALA A 44 23.30 -14.30 6.35
N PRO A 45 24.12 -14.27 7.42
CA PRO A 45 24.61 -13.02 8.01
C PRO A 45 25.50 -12.21 7.06
N ASP A 46 26.17 -12.88 6.12
CA ASP A 46 27.04 -12.28 5.09
C ASP A 46 26.32 -12.12 3.74
N GLY A 47 25.00 -12.31 3.68
CA GLY A 47 24.19 -12.15 2.49
C GLY A 47 24.08 -10.69 2.02
N ALA A 48 23.48 -10.49 0.84
CA ALA A 48 23.19 -9.15 0.34
C ALA A 48 22.30 -8.41 1.35
N THR A 49 22.74 -7.23 1.81
CA THR A 49 21.94 -6.43 2.73
C THR A 49 20.68 -5.94 2.04
N ALA A 50 19.55 -5.97 2.75
CA ALA A 50 18.29 -5.46 2.24
C ALA A 50 18.39 -4.02 1.69
N GLU A 51 19.39 -3.27 2.15
CA GLU A 51 19.71 -1.90 1.72
C GLU A 51 20.15 -1.78 0.26
N ALA A 52 20.77 -2.85 -0.28
CA ALA A 52 21.30 -2.90 -1.63
C ALA A 52 20.41 -3.68 -2.60
N LEU A 53 19.32 -4.29 -2.11
CA LEU A 53 18.45 -5.17 -2.91
C LEU A 53 17.29 -4.38 -3.53
N ASP A 54 17.49 -3.99 -4.78
CA ASP A 54 16.39 -3.67 -5.69
C ASP A 54 15.65 -4.97 -6.09
N TRP A 55 14.34 -4.87 -6.35
CA TRP A 55 13.53 -6.00 -6.81
C TRP A 55 14.07 -6.63 -8.10
N GLN A 56 14.68 -5.85 -9.00
CA GLN A 56 15.31 -6.33 -10.23
C GLN A 56 16.54 -7.20 -9.94
N THR A 57 17.30 -6.87 -8.90
CA THR A 57 18.45 -7.65 -8.43
C THR A 57 17.99 -8.88 -7.63
N PHE A 58 16.90 -8.75 -6.87
CA PHE A 58 16.31 -9.84 -6.12
C PHE A 58 15.75 -10.95 -7.02
N ILE A 59 15.16 -10.60 -8.16
CA ILE A 59 14.65 -11.56 -9.12
C ILE A 59 15.78 -12.02 -10.05
N LEU A 60 16.11 -13.30 -10.04
CA LEU A 60 17.14 -13.90 -10.90
C LEU A 60 16.61 -14.22 -12.30
N ASP A 61 15.33 -14.62 -12.39
CA ASP A 61 14.69 -15.03 -13.64
C ASP A 61 14.25 -13.82 -14.49
N PRO A 62 14.70 -13.72 -15.76
CA PRO A 62 14.35 -12.59 -16.60
C PRO A 62 12.88 -12.55 -17.04
N GLU A 63 12.21 -13.71 -17.16
CA GLU A 63 10.78 -13.75 -17.51
C GLU A 63 9.94 -13.29 -16.34
N LEU A 64 10.29 -13.69 -15.10
CA LEU A 64 9.64 -13.18 -13.90
C LEU A 64 9.79 -11.65 -13.77
N ARG A 65 10.96 -11.08 -14.12
CA ARG A 65 11.12 -9.62 -14.17
C ARG A 65 10.14 -8.97 -15.14
N GLN A 66 9.98 -9.53 -16.36
CA GLN A 66 9.01 -9.00 -17.33
C GLN A 66 7.58 -9.07 -16.83
N VAL A 67 7.22 -10.14 -16.11
CA VAL A 67 5.90 -10.28 -15.48
C VAL A 67 5.67 -9.20 -14.44
N VAL A 68 6.65 -8.91 -13.58
CA VAL A 68 6.58 -7.85 -12.57
C VAL A 68 6.48 -6.47 -13.24
N GLU A 69 7.29 -6.19 -14.27
CA GLU A 69 7.22 -4.94 -15.03
C GLU A 69 5.85 -4.75 -15.67
N ALA A 70 5.29 -5.80 -16.28
CA ALA A 70 3.95 -5.75 -16.86
C ALA A 70 2.88 -5.48 -15.79
N ALA A 71 2.99 -6.07 -14.61
CA ALA A 71 2.07 -5.83 -13.49
C ALA A 71 2.18 -4.39 -12.99
N LEU A 72 3.38 -3.86 -12.80
CA LEU A 72 3.61 -2.47 -12.39
C LEU A 72 3.01 -1.46 -13.38
N GLY A 73 3.06 -1.78 -14.68
CA GLY A 73 2.48 -0.92 -15.71
C GLY A 73 0.95 -1.01 -15.88
N ASN A 74 0.33 -2.13 -15.52
CA ASN A 74 -1.05 -2.42 -15.89
C ASN A 74 -2.00 -2.74 -14.72
N ASN A 75 -1.49 -3.01 -13.50
CA ASN A 75 -2.31 -3.38 -12.35
C ASN A 75 -3.28 -2.26 -11.98
N ARG A 76 -4.56 -2.59 -11.83
CA ARG A 76 -5.63 -1.62 -11.59
C ARG A 76 -5.59 -1.06 -10.16
N ASN A 77 -5.22 -1.87 -9.18
CA ASN A 77 -5.11 -1.44 -7.79
C ASN A 77 -3.94 -0.46 -7.62
N LEU A 78 -2.79 -0.72 -8.25
CA LEU A 78 -1.67 0.21 -8.24
C LEU A 78 -2.03 1.52 -8.96
N ARG A 79 -2.72 1.45 -10.09
CA ARG A 79 -3.21 2.64 -10.80
C ARG A 79 -4.15 3.46 -9.93
N GLN A 80 -5.05 2.82 -9.18
CA GLN A 80 -5.93 3.51 -8.22
C GLN A 80 -5.09 4.20 -7.14
N ALA A 81 -4.15 3.51 -6.52
CA ALA A 81 -3.29 4.09 -5.49
C ALA A 81 -2.48 5.30 -5.99
N LEU A 82 -2.00 5.28 -7.26
CA LEU A 82 -1.34 6.43 -7.89
C LEU A 82 -2.30 7.62 -8.09
N LEU A 83 -3.55 7.37 -8.46
CA LEU A 83 -4.58 8.41 -8.58
C LEU A 83 -4.97 8.97 -7.21
N ASP A 84 -4.95 8.17 -6.15
CA ASP A 84 -5.19 8.62 -4.78
C ASP A 84 -4.11 9.61 -4.31
N ILE A 85 -2.84 9.48 -4.76
CA ILE A 85 -1.80 10.49 -4.54
C ILE A 85 -2.20 11.83 -5.20
N GLU A 86 -2.64 11.79 -6.46
CA GLU A 86 -3.03 13.01 -7.17
C GLU A 86 -4.26 13.68 -6.52
N ALA A 87 -5.21 12.89 -6.05
CA ALA A 87 -6.37 13.38 -5.30
C ALA A 87 -5.95 14.03 -3.97
N ALA A 88 -5.09 13.36 -3.19
CA ALA A 88 -4.56 13.91 -1.93
C ALA A 88 -3.74 15.18 -2.17
N ARG A 89 -2.93 15.22 -3.24
CA ARG A 89 -2.19 16.41 -3.65
C ARG A 89 -3.11 17.56 -4.05
N ALA A 90 -4.18 17.28 -4.76
CA ALA A 90 -5.19 18.28 -5.11
C ALA A 90 -5.89 18.82 -3.85
N GLN A 91 -6.26 17.96 -2.93
CA GLN A 91 -6.86 18.35 -1.64
C GLN A 91 -5.91 19.23 -0.81
N TYR A 92 -4.61 18.88 -0.75
CA TYR A 92 -3.60 19.75 -0.14
C TYR A 92 -3.54 21.13 -0.79
N ARG A 93 -3.57 21.18 -2.14
CA ARG A 93 -3.57 22.47 -2.87
C ARG A 93 -4.82 23.31 -2.55
N VAL A 94 -5.99 22.68 -2.44
CA VAL A 94 -7.23 23.35 -2.03
C VAL A 94 -7.06 23.95 -0.63
N GLN A 95 -6.61 23.15 0.34
CA GLN A 95 -6.41 23.63 1.71
C GLN A 95 -5.32 24.70 1.82
N ARG A 96 -4.26 24.59 1.01
CA ARG A 96 -3.20 25.60 0.94
C ARG A 96 -3.68 26.90 0.32
N ALA A 97 -4.67 26.85 -0.60
CA ALA A 97 -5.22 28.06 -1.22
C ALA A 97 -5.94 28.96 -0.22
N ASP A 98 -6.47 28.43 0.89
CA ASP A 98 -7.09 29.19 1.97
C ASP A 98 -6.11 30.17 2.66
N ARG A 99 -4.80 30.01 2.44
CA ARG A 99 -3.75 30.94 2.89
C ARG A 99 -3.65 32.19 2.03
N LEU A 100 -4.33 32.24 0.90
CA LEU A 100 -4.32 33.35 -0.05
C LEU A 100 -5.72 33.95 -0.15
N PRO A 101 -5.83 35.27 -0.39
CA PRO A 101 -7.13 35.89 -0.61
C PRO A 101 -7.79 35.39 -1.90
N SER A 102 -9.10 35.13 -1.84
CA SER A 102 -9.91 34.86 -3.04
C SER A 102 -10.52 36.16 -3.58
N ILE A 103 -10.39 36.41 -4.88
CA ILE A 103 -10.95 37.58 -5.55
C ILE A 103 -12.02 37.09 -6.52
N ASN A 104 -13.24 37.60 -6.34
CA ASN A 104 -14.39 37.25 -7.14
C ASN A 104 -14.91 38.50 -7.89
N ALA A 105 -15.34 38.31 -9.13
CA ALA A 105 -16.13 39.32 -9.83
C ALA A 105 -17.61 39.13 -9.50
N ASN A 106 -18.24 40.16 -9.00
CA ASN A 106 -19.63 40.10 -8.58
C ASN A 106 -20.45 41.17 -9.33
N ALA A 107 -21.62 40.78 -9.78
CA ALA A 107 -22.64 41.70 -10.30
C ALA A 107 -23.95 41.41 -9.57
N SER A 108 -24.57 42.42 -9.03
CA SER A 108 -25.85 42.26 -8.34
C SER A 108 -26.79 43.43 -8.65
N GLY A 109 -28.07 43.15 -8.66
CA GLY A 109 -29.13 44.11 -8.74
C GLY A 109 -30.16 43.81 -7.65
N ASN A 110 -30.45 44.79 -6.79
CA ASN A 110 -31.49 44.68 -5.79
C ASN A 110 -32.55 45.79 -6.07
N ARG A 111 -33.80 45.41 -6.09
CA ARG A 111 -34.92 46.35 -6.23
C ARG A 111 -35.97 45.99 -5.18
N GLN A 112 -36.22 46.93 -4.26
CA GLN A 112 -37.15 46.72 -3.13
C GLN A 112 -38.03 47.91 -2.92
N ARG A 113 -39.24 47.68 -2.41
CA ARG A 113 -40.14 48.73 -1.97
C ARG A 113 -39.87 49.01 -0.48
N LEU A 114 -39.44 50.22 -0.18
CA LEU A 114 -39.27 50.69 1.20
C LEU A 114 -40.60 51.27 1.70
N PRO A 115 -41.08 50.86 2.89
CA PRO A 115 -42.15 51.52 3.60
C PRO A 115 -41.79 52.98 3.98
N SER A 116 -42.78 53.80 4.30
CA SER A 116 -42.59 55.24 4.61
C SER A 116 -41.70 55.48 5.85
N ASP A 117 -41.66 54.56 6.76
CA ASP A 117 -40.86 54.61 8.01
C ASP A 117 -39.38 54.21 7.79
N GLN A 118 -39.07 53.60 6.68
CA GLN A 118 -37.71 53.20 6.30
C GLN A 118 -37.12 54.03 5.15
N SER A 119 -37.92 54.90 4.55
CA SER A 119 -37.48 55.80 3.47
C SER A 119 -37.04 57.13 4.03
N LEU A 120 -35.90 57.66 3.51
CA LEU A 120 -35.40 59.00 3.86
C LEU A 120 -36.38 60.13 3.46
N SER A 121 -37.23 59.89 2.48
CA SER A 121 -38.27 60.83 2.02
C SER A 121 -39.53 60.81 2.89
N GLY A 122 -39.66 59.88 3.85
CA GLY A 122 -40.88 59.67 4.66
C GLY A 122 -42.09 59.18 3.86
N ARG A 123 -41.88 58.73 2.62
CA ARG A 123 -42.92 58.17 1.73
C ARG A 123 -42.50 56.79 1.26
N SER A 124 -43.47 55.92 1.03
CA SER A 124 -43.17 54.61 0.39
C SER A 124 -42.60 54.82 -1.01
N GLU A 125 -41.38 54.30 -1.25
CA GLU A 125 -40.67 54.38 -2.53
C GLU A 125 -40.01 53.06 -2.94
N VAL A 126 -39.68 52.93 -4.23
CA VAL A 126 -38.93 51.79 -4.74
C VAL A 126 -37.47 52.17 -4.85
N ALA A 127 -36.64 51.57 -4.02
CA ALA A 127 -35.21 51.72 -4.08
C ALA A 127 -34.61 50.61 -4.96
N SER A 128 -33.70 51.01 -5.83
CA SER A 128 -32.93 50.07 -6.66
C SER A 128 -31.44 50.31 -6.37
N THR A 129 -30.63 49.25 -6.39
CA THR A 129 -29.19 49.32 -6.30
C THR A 129 -28.61 48.31 -7.24
N TYR A 130 -27.76 48.75 -8.15
CA TYR A 130 -27.01 47.91 -9.08
C TYR A 130 -25.52 48.02 -8.74
N GLN A 131 -24.83 46.92 -8.68
CA GLN A 131 -23.39 46.87 -8.34
C GLN A 131 -22.67 45.90 -9.27
N VAL A 132 -21.45 46.27 -9.67
CA VAL A 132 -20.52 45.41 -10.40
C VAL A 132 -19.09 45.73 -9.92
N GLY A 133 -18.28 44.68 -9.69
CA GLY A 133 -16.92 44.91 -9.24
C GLY A 133 -16.21 43.63 -8.83
N LEU A 134 -15.02 43.83 -8.32
CA LEU A 134 -14.20 42.81 -7.69
C LEU A 134 -14.41 42.81 -6.19
N GLY A 135 -14.56 41.64 -5.59
CA GLY A 135 -14.74 41.47 -4.17
C GLY A 135 -13.72 40.50 -3.58
N LEU A 136 -13.12 40.88 -2.46
CA LEU A 136 -12.41 40.04 -1.52
C LEU A 136 -13.43 39.52 -0.49
N THR A 137 -13.66 38.23 -0.42
CA THR A 137 -14.68 37.69 0.49
C THR A 137 -13.99 36.94 1.63
N GLU A 138 -14.17 37.46 2.85
CA GLU A 138 -13.84 36.76 4.11
C GLU A 138 -12.44 36.16 4.20
N TYR A 139 -11.41 36.86 3.72
CA TYR A 139 -10.02 36.40 3.85
C TYR A 139 -9.59 36.41 5.32
N GLU A 140 -9.26 35.27 5.89
CA GLU A 140 -8.75 35.14 7.25
C GLU A 140 -7.26 35.46 7.32
N LEU A 141 -6.90 36.50 8.09
CA LEU A 141 -5.52 36.79 8.41
C LEU A 141 -5.08 35.87 9.55
N ASP A 142 -4.26 34.87 9.23
CA ASP A 142 -3.89 33.75 10.11
C ASP A 142 -2.83 34.15 11.14
N LEU A 143 -3.25 34.87 12.19
CA LEU A 143 -2.39 35.33 13.27
C LEU A 143 -2.00 34.26 14.26
N PHE A 144 -2.84 33.22 14.41
CA PHE A 144 -2.67 32.14 15.40
C PHE A 144 -2.40 30.77 14.78
N GLY A 145 -2.15 30.72 13.48
CA GLY A 145 -1.74 29.54 12.75
C GLY A 145 -2.87 28.52 12.49
N ARG A 146 -4.14 28.91 12.54
CA ARG A 146 -5.26 28.01 12.24
C ARG A 146 -5.21 27.47 10.81
N VAL A 147 -5.17 28.37 9.83
CA VAL A 147 -5.13 28.02 8.41
C VAL A 147 -3.82 27.36 8.05
N ARG A 148 -2.71 27.82 8.63
CA ARG A 148 -1.39 27.21 8.48
C ARG A 148 -1.39 25.77 8.96
N ASN A 149 -1.90 25.47 10.15
CA ASN A 149 -1.92 24.12 10.72
C ASN A 149 -2.86 23.18 9.96
N LEU A 150 -4.00 23.66 9.45
CA LEU A 150 -4.87 22.87 8.55
C LEU A 150 -4.16 22.55 7.23
N SER A 151 -3.42 23.50 6.66
CA SER A 151 -2.62 23.29 5.46
C SER A 151 -1.48 22.30 5.72
N GLU A 152 -0.85 22.33 6.90
CA GLU A 152 0.18 21.38 7.32
C GLU A 152 -0.39 19.97 7.51
N SER A 153 -1.54 19.84 8.17
CA SER A 153 -2.26 18.57 8.31
C SER A 153 -2.60 17.96 6.95
N ALA A 154 -3.04 18.78 5.99
CA ALA A 154 -3.32 18.34 4.63
C ALA A 154 -2.04 17.93 3.87
N LEU A 155 -0.91 18.63 4.08
CA LEU A 155 0.39 18.24 3.51
C LEU A 155 0.85 16.89 4.04
N GLU A 156 0.82 16.70 5.35
CA GLU A 156 1.22 15.45 5.99
C GLU A 156 0.29 14.28 5.57
N SER A 157 -1.01 14.55 5.38
CA SER A 157 -1.95 13.56 4.84
C SER A 157 -1.63 13.16 3.40
N TYR A 158 -1.22 14.13 2.56
CA TYR A 158 -0.74 13.85 1.21
C TYR A 158 0.53 12.99 1.23
N LEU A 159 1.51 13.31 2.09
CA LEU A 159 2.75 12.53 2.23
C LEU A 159 2.46 11.13 2.74
N ALA A 160 1.54 10.97 3.70
CA ALA A 160 1.08 9.66 4.16
C ALA A 160 0.50 8.80 3.03
N THR A 161 -0.28 9.41 2.13
CA THR A 161 -0.84 8.72 0.96
C THR A 161 0.26 8.32 -0.03
N ALA A 162 1.27 9.17 -0.23
CA ALA A 162 2.41 8.87 -1.09
C ALA A 162 3.21 7.66 -0.58
N GLU A 163 3.50 7.62 0.73
CA GLU A 163 4.19 6.47 1.34
C GLU A 163 3.33 5.20 1.34
N ALA A 164 2.03 5.30 1.61
CA ALA A 164 1.10 4.17 1.52
C ALA A 164 1.04 3.58 0.09
N THR A 165 1.13 4.42 -0.93
CA THR A 165 1.20 3.94 -2.33
C THR A 165 2.49 3.21 -2.62
N ARG A 166 3.63 3.65 -2.05
CA ARG A 166 4.91 2.91 -2.15
C ARG A 166 4.81 1.54 -1.47
N ALA A 167 4.17 1.46 -0.28
CA ALA A 167 3.90 0.19 0.37
C ALA A 167 3.03 -0.73 -0.51
N THR A 168 2.01 -0.20 -1.15
CA THR A 168 1.16 -0.93 -2.11
C THR A 168 1.96 -1.46 -3.30
N GLN A 169 2.90 -0.68 -3.83
CA GLN A 169 3.76 -1.10 -4.93
C GLN A 169 4.69 -2.25 -4.53
N ILE A 170 5.33 -2.18 -3.35
CA ILE A 170 6.17 -3.25 -2.81
C ILE A 170 5.33 -4.52 -2.59
N SER A 171 4.14 -4.37 -2.04
CA SER A 171 3.20 -5.49 -1.84
C SER A 171 2.80 -6.14 -3.17
N LEU A 172 2.49 -5.34 -4.20
CA LEU A 172 2.18 -5.87 -5.54
C LEU A 172 3.36 -6.66 -6.13
N ILE A 173 4.59 -6.14 -6.03
CA ILE A 173 5.79 -6.86 -6.49
C ILE A 173 5.88 -8.23 -5.78
N ALA A 174 5.75 -8.24 -4.46
CA ALA A 174 5.80 -9.48 -3.69
C ALA A 174 4.66 -10.46 -4.07
N GLU A 175 3.43 -9.98 -4.20
CA GLU A 175 2.27 -10.78 -4.60
C GLU A 175 2.44 -11.40 -6.00
N VAL A 176 2.97 -10.64 -6.96
CA VAL A 176 3.24 -11.14 -8.32
C VAL A 176 4.30 -12.24 -8.28
N ILE A 177 5.40 -12.04 -7.54
CA ILE A 177 6.46 -13.04 -7.41
C ILE A 177 5.90 -14.32 -6.74
N GLN A 178 5.15 -14.18 -5.65
CA GLN A 178 4.54 -15.32 -4.94
C GLN A 178 3.54 -16.09 -5.82
N ALA A 179 2.71 -15.37 -6.58
CA ALA A 179 1.77 -16.00 -7.52
C ALA A 179 2.50 -16.74 -8.64
N TYR A 180 3.60 -16.17 -9.14
CA TYR A 180 4.45 -16.83 -10.14
C TYR A 180 5.13 -18.10 -9.59
N LEU A 181 5.70 -18.01 -8.37
CA LEU A 181 6.30 -19.17 -7.68
C LEU A 181 5.27 -20.26 -7.40
N THR A 182 4.06 -19.89 -7.00
CA THR A 182 2.94 -20.82 -6.76
C THR A 182 2.54 -21.52 -8.07
N ARG A 183 2.49 -20.77 -9.16
CA ARG A 183 2.23 -21.32 -10.50
C ARG A 183 3.33 -22.29 -10.94
N ASP A 184 4.59 -21.91 -10.79
CA ASP A 184 5.74 -22.76 -11.14
C ASP A 184 5.74 -24.06 -10.32
N GLY A 185 5.45 -23.97 -9.02
CA GLY A 185 5.27 -25.16 -8.17
C GLY A 185 4.14 -26.07 -8.63
N ALA A 186 2.99 -25.51 -9.03
CA ALA A 186 1.87 -26.27 -9.59
C ALA A 186 2.24 -26.91 -10.92
N GLN A 187 3.01 -26.24 -11.77
CA GLN A 187 3.47 -26.77 -13.06
C GLN A 187 4.47 -27.91 -12.88
N ARG A 188 5.44 -27.78 -11.96
CA ARG A 188 6.36 -28.87 -11.58
C ARG A 188 5.61 -30.07 -11.02
N ARG A 189 4.60 -29.82 -10.18
CA ARG A 189 3.76 -30.90 -9.65
C ARG A 189 2.96 -31.59 -10.74
N LEU A 190 2.39 -30.85 -11.71
CA LEU A 190 1.67 -31.43 -12.85
C LEU A 190 2.59 -32.35 -13.66
N ALA A 191 3.81 -31.90 -13.99
CA ALA A 191 4.79 -32.73 -14.70
C ALA A 191 5.13 -34.03 -13.93
N LEU A 192 5.28 -33.93 -12.58
CA LEU A 192 5.48 -35.10 -11.73
C LEU A 192 4.29 -36.07 -11.78
N VAL A 193 3.07 -35.55 -11.74
CA VAL A 193 1.84 -36.37 -11.79
C VAL A 193 1.70 -37.04 -13.14
N GLU A 194 1.98 -36.34 -14.25
CA GLU A 194 1.96 -36.92 -15.61
C GLU A 194 2.98 -38.04 -15.75
N GLN A 195 4.24 -37.82 -15.35
CA GLN A 195 5.27 -38.85 -15.31
C GLN A 195 4.85 -40.06 -14.47
N THR A 196 4.18 -39.82 -13.35
CA THR A 196 3.70 -40.89 -12.46
C THR A 196 2.53 -41.62 -13.09
N LEU A 197 1.61 -40.95 -13.77
CA LEU A 197 0.51 -41.57 -14.49
C LEU A 197 1.01 -42.50 -15.60
N ASP A 198 1.98 -42.05 -16.42
CA ASP A 198 2.58 -42.86 -17.46
C ASP A 198 3.22 -44.15 -16.89
N SER A 199 4.02 -43.99 -15.81
CA SER A 199 4.64 -45.13 -15.13
C SER A 199 3.62 -46.13 -14.55
N ARG A 200 2.49 -45.64 -14.03
CA ARG A 200 1.39 -46.48 -13.49
C ARG A 200 0.61 -47.19 -14.62
N GLN A 201 0.44 -46.55 -15.77
CA GLN A 201 -0.18 -47.16 -16.95
C GLN A 201 0.69 -48.31 -17.48
N ASP A 202 2.01 -48.11 -17.59
CA ASP A 202 2.95 -49.16 -18.00
C ASP A 202 2.91 -50.35 -17.02
N SER A 203 2.86 -50.07 -15.71
CA SER A 203 2.74 -51.07 -14.66
C SER A 203 1.42 -51.85 -14.76
N LEU A 204 0.31 -51.16 -14.98
CA LEU A 204 -1.01 -51.81 -15.17
C LEU A 204 -1.03 -52.72 -16.39
N GLU A 205 -0.43 -52.28 -17.50
CA GLU A 205 -0.32 -53.10 -18.70
C GLU A 205 0.51 -54.36 -18.45
N LEU A 206 1.66 -54.24 -17.76
CA LEU A 206 2.51 -55.36 -17.40
C LEU A 206 1.75 -56.37 -16.53
N VAL A 207 1.05 -55.90 -15.48
CA VAL A 207 0.26 -56.76 -14.60
C VAL A 207 -0.90 -57.42 -15.35
N ASN A 208 -1.55 -56.73 -16.28
CA ASN A 208 -2.60 -57.34 -17.11
C ASN A 208 -2.10 -58.44 -18.00
N ARG A 209 -0.92 -58.25 -18.64
CA ARG A 209 -0.26 -59.31 -19.45
C ARG A 209 0.12 -60.52 -18.60
N ARG A 210 0.67 -60.32 -17.39
CA ARG A 210 1.01 -61.41 -16.46
C ARG A 210 -0.26 -62.13 -15.96
N ARG A 211 -1.36 -61.42 -15.71
CA ARG A 211 -2.65 -62.02 -15.36
C ARG A 211 -3.20 -62.89 -16.45
N GLN A 212 -3.15 -62.46 -17.71
CA GLN A 212 -3.56 -63.24 -18.86
C GLN A 212 -2.69 -64.51 -19.04
N ALA A 213 -1.41 -64.44 -18.68
CA ALA A 213 -0.48 -65.55 -18.67
C ALA A 213 -0.61 -66.48 -17.42
N GLY A 214 -1.52 -66.14 -16.48
CA GLY A 214 -1.74 -66.89 -15.24
C GLY A 214 -0.67 -66.69 -14.14
N THR A 215 0.21 -65.68 -14.28
CA THR A 215 1.33 -65.39 -13.36
C THR A 215 1.10 -64.17 -12.46
N ALA A 216 -0.06 -63.52 -12.52
CA ALA A 216 -0.52 -62.49 -11.60
C ALA A 216 -1.98 -62.70 -11.22
N THR A 217 -2.40 -62.21 -10.06
CA THR A 217 -3.75 -62.36 -9.53
C THR A 217 -4.70 -61.27 -10.03
N ALA A 218 -6.03 -61.50 -9.85
CA ALA A 218 -7.01 -60.44 -10.08
C ALA A 218 -6.88 -59.29 -9.06
N LEU A 219 -6.38 -59.59 -7.86
CA LEU A 219 -6.09 -58.58 -6.84
C LEU A 219 -5.00 -57.61 -7.33
N ASP A 220 -3.85 -58.17 -7.81
CA ASP A 220 -2.75 -57.33 -8.33
C ASP A 220 -3.23 -56.38 -9.44
N TYR A 221 -4.12 -56.85 -10.31
CA TYR A 221 -4.71 -56.04 -11.37
C TYR A 221 -5.59 -54.90 -10.82
N GLN A 222 -6.44 -55.19 -9.83
CA GLN A 222 -7.32 -54.16 -9.23
C GLN A 222 -6.51 -53.14 -8.47
N GLU A 223 -5.43 -53.52 -7.79
CA GLU A 223 -4.53 -52.59 -7.11
C GLU A 223 -3.80 -51.67 -8.11
N ALA A 224 -3.26 -52.22 -9.18
CA ALA A 224 -2.61 -51.42 -10.24
C ALA A 224 -3.61 -50.48 -10.95
N LEU A 225 -4.84 -50.93 -11.22
CA LEU A 225 -5.91 -50.15 -11.80
C LEU A 225 -6.28 -48.99 -10.83
N GLY A 226 -6.46 -49.27 -9.54
CA GLY A 226 -6.78 -48.26 -8.51
C GLY A 226 -5.74 -47.16 -8.45
N LEU A 227 -4.44 -47.49 -8.51
CA LEU A 227 -3.36 -46.48 -8.53
C LEU A 227 -3.33 -45.65 -9.81
N THR A 228 -3.66 -46.28 -10.95
CA THR A 228 -3.73 -45.57 -12.24
C THR A 228 -4.88 -44.54 -12.23
N GLU A 229 -6.07 -44.96 -11.78
CA GLU A 229 -7.21 -44.06 -11.66
C GLU A 229 -6.98 -42.94 -10.61
N GLN A 230 -6.29 -43.26 -9.51
CA GLN A 230 -5.83 -42.23 -8.55
C GLN A 230 -4.92 -41.19 -9.21
N ALA A 231 -3.95 -41.61 -10.04
CA ALA A 231 -3.08 -40.67 -10.74
C ALA A 231 -3.83 -39.83 -11.77
N ARG A 232 -4.85 -40.36 -12.45
CA ARG A 232 -5.74 -39.62 -13.34
C ARG A 232 -6.50 -38.53 -12.58
N ALA A 233 -7.10 -38.90 -11.44
CA ALA A 233 -7.80 -37.94 -10.62
C ALA A 233 -6.89 -36.81 -10.07
N GLU A 234 -5.65 -37.18 -9.68
CA GLU A 234 -4.64 -36.22 -9.22
C GLU A 234 -4.18 -35.28 -10.34
N ARG A 235 -4.05 -35.78 -11.58
CA ARG A 235 -3.74 -34.94 -12.76
C ARG A 235 -4.80 -33.86 -12.95
N GLU A 236 -6.09 -34.23 -12.97
CA GLU A 236 -7.19 -33.27 -13.14
C GLU A 236 -7.23 -32.25 -11.98
N SER A 237 -6.95 -32.69 -10.75
CA SER A 237 -6.86 -31.83 -9.59
C SER A 237 -5.71 -30.81 -9.71
N THR A 238 -4.53 -31.27 -10.12
CA THR A 238 -3.33 -30.44 -10.24
C THR A 238 -3.45 -29.49 -11.44
N GLU A 239 -4.01 -29.93 -12.56
CA GLU A 239 -4.31 -29.06 -13.71
C GLU A 239 -5.26 -27.93 -13.32
N ARG A 240 -6.30 -28.22 -12.54
CA ARG A 240 -7.22 -27.20 -12.01
C ARG A 240 -6.48 -26.22 -11.10
N GLN A 241 -5.52 -26.66 -10.27
CA GLN A 241 -4.71 -25.77 -9.44
C GLN A 241 -3.83 -24.86 -10.31
N LEU A 242 -3.18 -25.39 -11.35
CA LEU A 242 -2.38 -24.59 -12.30
C LEU A 242 -3.23 -23.52 -12.97
N ARG A 243 -4.40 -23.88 -13.51
CA ARG A 243 -5.32 -22.92 -14.15
C ARG A 243 -5.78 -21.82 -13.19
N ARG A 244 -5.99 -22.14 -11.90
CA ARG A 244 -6.30 -21.14 -10.89
C ARG A 244 -5.13 -20.20 -10.62
N ALA A 245 -3.91 -20.73 -10.58
CA ALA A 245 -2.71 -19.90 -10.42
C ALA A 245 -2.49 -19.01 -11.65
N ASP A 246 -2.73 -19.52 -12.87
CA ASP A 246 -2.71 -18.72 -14.10
C ASP A 246 -3.70 -17.54 -14.03
N ASN A 247 -4.94 -17.81 -13.62
CA ASN A 247 -5.97 -16.78 -13.51
C ASN A 247 -5.63 -15.73 -12.42
N ALA A 248 -5.09 -16.15 -11.29
CA ALA A 248 -4.67 -15.24 -10.22
C ALA A 248 -3.53 -14.33 -10.69
N LEU A 249 -2.54 -14.90 -11.36
CA LEU A 249 -1.41 -14.14 -11.91
C LEU A 249 -1.86 -13.20 -13.04
N ALA A 250 -2.75 -13.65 -13.92
CA ALA A 250 -3.33 -12.78 -14.97
C ALA A 250 -4.07 -11.58 -14.41
N LEU A 251 -4.79 -11.75 -13.29
CA LEU A 251 -5.44 -10.64 -12.57
C LEU A 251 -4.41 -9.63 -12.05
N LEU A 252 -3.31 -10.10 -11.46
CA LEU A 252 -2.25 -9.24 -10.93
C LEU A 252 -1.52 -8.49 -12.06
N ILE A 253 -1.25 -9.15 -13.18
CA ILE A 253 -0.63 -8.53 -14.36
C ILE A 253 -1.57 -7.46 -14.97
N GLY A 254 -2.87 -7.72 -15.01
CA GLY A 254 -3.89 -6.74 -15.44
C GLY A 254 -3.97 -6.48 -16.94
N THR A 255 -3.41 -7.38 -17.80
CA THR A 255 -3.50 -7.29 -19.26
C THR A 255 -4.22 -8.51 -19.87
N PRO A 256 -4.91 -8.35 -21.02
CA PRO A 256 -5.54 -9.48 -21.72
C PRO A 256 -4.52 -10.51 -22.22
N ASP A 257 -3.30 -10.07 -22.52
CA ASP A 257 -2.22 -10.91 -23.06
C ASP A 257 -1.32 -11.51 -21.97
N ALA A 258 -1.73 -11.49 -20.71
CA ALA A 258 -0.95 -11.97 -19.57
C ALA A 258 -0.42 -13.40 -19.77
N GLN A 259 -1.20 -14.28 -20.38
CA GLN A 259 -0.80 -15.68 -20.63
C GLN A 259 0.42 -15.82 -21.54
N ARG A 260 0.68 -14.86 -22.43
CA ARG A 260 1.84 -14.89 -23.33
C ARG A 260 3.16 -14.62 -22.61
N LEU A 261 3.10 -14.03 -21.41
CA LEU A 261 4.25 -13.73 -20.56
C LEU A 261 4.61 -14.92 -19.67
N LEU A 262 3.79 -15.98 -19.64
CA LEU A 262 3.98 -17.09 -18.73
C LEU A 262 4.74 -18.23 -19.42
N PRO A 263 5.73 -18.86 -18.75
CA PRO A 263 6.49 -19.96 -19.30
C PRO A 263 5.59 -21.18 -19.55
N VAL A 264 5.83 -21.86 -20.65
CA VAL A 264 5.10 -23.09 -21.01
C VAL A 264 5.60 -24.30 -20.22
N ALA A 265 6.89 -24.34 -19.88
CA ALA A 265 7.52 -25.43 -19.13
C ALA A 265 7.97 -24.99 -17.74
N PRO A 266 7.98 -25.89 -16.74
CA PRO A 266 8.49 -25.59 -15.42
C PRO A 266 9.99 -25.27 -15.46
N ARG A 267 10.46 -24.48 -14.48
CA ARG A 267 11.87 -24.08 -14.37
C ARG A 267 12.59 -24.93 -13.33
N ASP A 268 13.81 -25.38 -13.67
CA ASP A 268 14.70 -26.05 -12.71
C ASP A 268 15.67 -25.10 -11.99
N SER A 269 15.61 -23.78 -12.31
CA SER A 269 16.48 -22.77 -11.75
C SER A 269 15.84 -22.06 -10.55
N LEU A 270 16.70 -21.51 -9.69
CA LEU A 270 16.26 -20.60 -8.63
C LEU A 270 15.74 -19.31 -9.25
N LEU A 271 14.54 -18.89 -8.85
CA LEU A 271 13.86 -17.73 -9.43
C LEU A 271 14.18 -16.44 -8.66
N VAL A 272 14.54 -16.56 -7.39
CA VAL A 272 14.87 -15.44 -6.50
C VAL A 272 16.17 -15.68 -5.75
N LEU A 273 16.78 -14.57 -5.29
CA LEU A 273 18.01 -14.57 -4.50
C LEU A 273 17.82 -15.35 -3.19
N GLN A 274 18.80 -16.20 -2.84
CA GLN A 274 18.66 -17.12 -1.70
C GLN A 274 19.23 -16.56 -0.38
N ASP A 275 20.17 -15.62 -0.46
CA ASP A 275 20.93 -15.15 0.71
C ASP A 275 20.65 -13.65 0.92
N ILE A 276 19.77 -13.35 1.88
CA ILE A 276 19.39 -12.00 2.28
C ILE A 276 19.79 -11.78 3.73
N ALA A 277 20.57 -10.73 4.00
CA ALA A 277 20.88 -10.29 5.35
C ALA A 277 19.81 -9.29 5.86
N PRO A 278 19.29 -9.44 7.08
CA PRO A 278 18.17 -8.65 7.57
C PRO A 278 18.49 -7.18 7.88
N GLY A 279 19.78 -6.80 7.94
CA GLY A 279 20.18 -5.46 8.39
C GLY A 279 19.90 -5.21 9.87
N THR A 280 19.94 -3.94 10.30
CA THR A 280 19.64 -3.54 11.68
C THR A 280 18.17 -3.20 11.87
N SER A 281 17.66 -3.35 13.08
CA SER A 281 16.27 -3.03 13.40
C SER A 281 15.92 -1.54 13.23
N SER A 282 16.87 -0.63 13.44
CA SER A 282 16.66 0.80 13.28
C SER A 282 16.44 1.23 11.83
N THR A 283 17.12 0.58 10.87
CA THR A 283 16.97 0.89 9.43
C THR A 283 15.56 0.56 8.92
N LEU A 284 14.89 -0.41 9.52
CA LEU A 284 13.53 -0.78 9.19
C LEU A 284 12.55 0.37 9.43
N ILE A 285 12.67 1.04 10.60
CA ILE A 285 11.78 2.16 10.98
C ILE A 285 11.95 3.36 10.04
N GLU A 286 13.15 3.57 9.52
CA GLU A 286 13.47 4.71 8.65
C GLU A 286 13.10 4.47 7.18
N ARG A 287 12.88 3.22 6.78
CA ARG A 287 12.76 2.85 5.37
C ARG A 287 11.41 2.27 4.96
N ARG A 288 10.73 1.56 5.86
CA ARG A 288 9.43 0.96 5.50
C ARG A 288 8.37 2.03 5.21
N PRO A 289 7.80 2.03 4.00
CA PRO A 289 6.84 3.06 3.62
C PRO A 289 5.54 3.04 4.45
N ASP A 290 5.11 1.88 4.95
CA ASP A 290 3.93 1.77 5.83
C ASP A 290 4.18 2.45 7.19
N ILE A 291 5.39 2.33 7.76
CA ILE A 291 5.79 3.02 8.98
C ILE A 291 5.87 4.53 8.72
N LEU A 292 6.49 4.95 7.60
CA LEU A 292 6.56 6.36 7.23
C LEU A 292 5.16 6.95 6.99
N ALA A 293 4.26 6.20 6.36
CA ALA A 293 2.87 6.62 6.17
C ALA A 293 2.14 6.85 7.50
N SER A 294 2.31 5.95 8.47
CA SER A 294 1.71 6.10 9.81
C SER A 294 2.33 7.28 10.58
N GLU A 295 3.64 7.54 10.44
CA GLU A 295 4.29 8.71 11.02
C GLU A 295 3.74 10.03 10.44
N HIS A 296 3.55 10.10 9.12
CA HIS A 296 2.94 11.26 8.47
C HIS A 296 1.49 11.49 8.93
N ARG A 297 0.69 10.40 9.14
CA ARG A 297 -0.64 10.52 9.74
C ARG A 297 -0.58 11.09 11.16
N LEU A 298 0.38 10.66 11.97
CA LEU A 298 0.59 11.19 13.31
C LEU A 298 0.96 12.68 13.28
N LYS A 299 1.84 13.10 12.35
CA LYS A 299 2.18 14.53 12.16
C LYS A 299 0.97 15.35 11.73
N ALA A 300 0.11 14.82 10.86
CA ALA A 300 -1.14 15.47 10.48
C ALA A 300 -2.04 15.71 11.71
N ARG A 301 -2.22 14.71 12.58
CA ARG A 301 -3.01 14.86 13.82
C ARG A 301 -2.38 15.83 14.80
N ASN A 302 -1.05 15.89 14.87
CA ASN A 302 -0.35 16.89 15.68
C ASN A 302 -0.62 18.34 15.20
N ALA A 303 -0.67 18.54 13.88
CA ALA A 303 -1.03 19.83 13.30
C ALA A 303 -2.50 20.19 13.56
N ASP A 304 -3.44 19.21 13.53
CA ASP A 304 -4.84 19.42 13.84
C ASP A 304 -5.05 20.00 15.25
N ILE A 305 -4.22 19.63 16.24
CA ILE A 305 -4.27 20.22 17.61
C ILE A 305 -3.97 21.73 17.55
N GLY A 306 -3.01 22.15 16.72
CA GLY A 306 -2.69 23.55 16.53
C GLY A 306 -3.88 24.34 15.99
N ALA A 307 -4.60 23.78 15.01
CA ALA A 307 -5.81 24.39 14.47
C ALA A 307 -6.95 24.47 15.51
N ALA A 308 -7.13 23.40 16.32
CA ALA A 308 -8.12 23.37 17.40
C ALA A 308 -7.80 24.38 18.50
N ARG A 309 -6.54 24.54 18.88
CA ARG A 309 -6.10 25.57 19.85
C ARG A 309 -6.32 26.99 19.32
N ALA A 310 -6.06 27.21 18.03
CA ALA A 310 -6.26 28.51 17.41
C ALA A 310 -7.74 28.97 17.46
N ALA A 311 -8.70 28.05 17.54
CA ALA A 311 -10.12 28.34 17.64
C ALA A 311 -10.54 29.05 18.95
N PHE A 312 -9.68 29.13 19.97
CA PHE A 312 -9.90 29.88 21.20
C PHE A 312 -9.49 31.36 21.09
N PHE A 313 -8.75 31.73 20.04
CA PHE A 313 -8.20 33.05 19.83
C PHE A 313 -9.06 33.89 18.87
N PRO A 314 -8.86 35.22 18.85
CA PRO A 314 -9.58 36.08 17.93
C PRO A 314 -9.30 35.72 16.47
N ARG A 315 -10.36 35.72 15.66
CA ARG A 315 -10.30 35.51 14.20
C ARG A 315 -10.44 36.86 13.52
N LEU A 316 -9.44 37.26 12.75
CA LEU A 316 -9.46 38.48 11.96
C LEU A 316 -9.75 38.13 10.50
N SER A 317 -10.93 38.55 10.01
CA SER A 317 -11.29 38.42 8.60
C SER A 317 -11.33 39.76 7.88
N LEU A 318 -10.92 39.77 6.64
CA LEU A 318 -10.90 40.93 5.77
C LEU A 318 -11.90 40.73 4.63
N THR A 319 -12.83 41.66 4.51
CA THR A 319 -13.77 41.75 3.39
C THR A 319 -13.56 43.06 2.67
N GLY A 320 -13.60 43.09 1.35
CA GLY A 320 -13.46 44.32 0.60
C GLY A 320 -14.10 44.23 -0.79
N SER A 321 -14.46 45.37 -1.32
CA SER A 321 -14.95 45.43 -2.69
C SER A 321 -14.45 46.70 -3.39
N LEU A 322 -14.23 46.60 -4.69
CA LEU A 322 -13.87 47.70 -5.57
C LEU A 322 -14.64 47.58 -6.88
N GLY A 323 -15.40 48.61 -7.25
CA GLY A 323 -16.22 48.53 -8.46
C GLY A 323 -17.04 49.79 -8.71
N SER A 324 -18.24 49.60 -9.24
CA SER A 324 -19.23 50.66 -9.47
C SER A 324 -20.55 50.28 -8.83
N SER A 325 -21.27 51.31 -8.29
CA SER A 325 -22.60 51.19 -7.70
C SER A 325 -23.48 52.34 -8.18
N SER A 326 -24.71 52.05 -8.56
CA SER A 326 -25.69 53.06 -9.04
C SER A 326 -27.09 52.67 -8.65
N THR A 327 -27.96 53.69 -8.50
CA THR A 327 -29.40 53.49 -8.31
C THR A 327 -30.12 53.16 -9.62
N GLU A 328 -29.51 53.42 -10.77
CA GLU A 328 -30.00 53.15 -12.09
C GLU A 328 -28.99 52.28 -12.87
N LEU A 329 -29.51 51.30 -13.64
CA LEU A 329 -28.63 50.41 -14.43
C LEU A 329 -27.87 51.20 -15.49
N SER A 330 -28.47 52.23 -16.08
CA SER A 330 -27.85 53.11 -17.08
C SER A 330 -26.67 53.89 -16.56
N GLY A 331 -26.67 54.28 -15.29
CA GLY A 331 -25.62 55.06 -14.66
C GLY A 331 -24.51 54.21 -14.02
N LEU A 332 -24.53 52.90 -14.16
CA LEU A 332 -23.61 52.01 -13.45
C LEU A 332 -22.12 52.21 -13.85
N PHE A 333 -21.86 52.66 -15.07
CA PHE A 333 -20.50 52.92 -15.58
C PHE A 333 -20.16 54.38 -15.76
N ASP A 334 -21.00 55.32 -15.24
CA ASP A 334 -20.76 56.74 -15.30
C ASP A 334 -19.60 57.18 -14.39
N GLY A 335 -18.98 58.30 -14.68
CA GLY A 335 -17.79 58.78 -13.99
C GLY A 335 -17.92 59.00 -12.46
N GLY A 336 -19.15 59.00 -11.93
CA GLY A 336 -19.44 59.19 -10.51
C GLY A 336 -19.84 57.90 -9.76
N SER A 337 -19.91 56.74 -10.44
CA SER A 337 -20.42 55.50 -9.88
C SER A 337 -19.36 54.62 -9.17
N ARG A 338 -18.09 55.04 -9.13
CA ARG A 338 -17.01 54.30 -8.44
C ARG A 338 -17.29 54.15 -6.96
N ALA A 339 -17.24 52.92 -6.47
CA ALA A 339 -17.47 52.57 -5.09
C ALA A 339 -16.40 51.56 -4.60
N TRP A 340 -16.00 51.71 -3.37
CA TRP A 340 -15.16 50.74 -2.70
C TRP A 340 -15.61 50.54 -1.26
N SER A 341 -15.37 49.35 -0.71
CA SER A 341 -15.54 49.07 0.70
C SER A 341 -14.37 48.25 1.22
N PHE A 342 -14.00 48.48 2.48
CA PHE A 342 -13.05 47.67 3.22
C PHE A 342 -13.57 47.50 4.64
N ALA A 343 -13.84 46.25 5.02
CA ALA A 343 -14.49 45.90 6.28
C ALA A 343 -13.70 44.80 6.99
N PRO A 344 -12.67 45.15 7.80
CA PRO A 344 -12.06 44.21 8.71
C PRO A 344 -13.05 43.83 9.81
N SER A 345 -13.10 42.53 10.16
CA SER A 345 -13.95 41.99 11.23
C SER A 345 -13.12 41.13 12.15
N LEU A 346 -13.18 41.47 13.47
CA LEU A 346 -12.55 40.68 14.53
C LEU A 346 -13.65 39.97 15.34
N SER A 347 -13.58 38.64 15.39
CA SER A 347 -14.50 37.80 16.15
C SER A 347 -13.75 36.97 17.18
N LEU A 348 -14.12 37.13 18.48
CA LEU A 348 -13.60 36.34 19.59
C LEU A 348 -14.74 35.54 20.21
N PRO A 349 -14.72 34.17 20.21
CA PRO A 349 -15.75 33.39 20.88
C PRO A 349 -15.56 33.43 22.41
N ILE A 350 -16.41 34.20 23.13
CA ILE A 350 -16.38 34.28 24.61
C ILE A 350 -17.10 33.06 25.22
N PHE A 351 -18.19 32.62 24.60
CA PHE A 351 -18.95 31.47 25.03
C PHE A 351 -19.40 30.65 23.79
N ALA A 352 -18.96 29.44 23.70
CA ALA A 352 -19.27 28.52 22.58
C ALA A 352 -19.97 27.23 23.07
N GLY A 353 -20.58 27.22 24.25
CA GLY A 353 -21.28 26.05 24.81
C GLY A 353 -20.38 24.82 24.96
N GLY A 354 -19.08 24.98 25.21
CA GLY A 354 -18.12 23.90 25.36
C GLY A 354 -17.54 23.36 24.04
N ARG A 355 -18.04 23.81 22.86
CA ARG A 355 -17.64 23.29 21.55
C ARG A 355 -16.12 23.33 21.30
N ASN A 356 -15.46 24.45 21.58
CA ASN A 356 -14.02 24.60 21.33
C ASN A 356 -13.21 23.68 22.23
N ARG A 357 -13.63 23.45 23.47
CA ARG A 357 -12.98 22.53 24.40
C ARG A 357 -13.14 21.08 23.89
N ALA A 358 -14.35 20.66 23.52
CA ALA A 358 -14.62 19.33 22.99
C ALA A 358 -13.86 19.08 21.68
N ASN A 359 -13.72 20.08 20.79
CA ASN A 359 -12.92 19.95 19.57
C ASN A 359 -11.42 19.77 19.87
N LEU A 360 -10.89 20.47 20.88
CA LEU A 360 -9.50 20.27 21.30
C LEU A 360 -9.31 18.89 21.91
N ASP A 361 -10.18 18.47 22.84
CA ASP A 361 -10.14 17.13 23.44
C ASP A 361 -10.21 16.04 22.35
N LEU A 362 -11.07 16.22 21.34
CA LEU A 362 -11.17 15.32 20.19
C LEU A 362 -9.86 15.27 19.38
N ALA A 363 -9.21 16.40 19.13
CA ALA A 363 -7.94 16.46 18.40
C ALA A 363 -6.82 15.78 19.19
N GLU A 364 -6.76 15.97 20.51
CA GLU A 364 -5.79 15.32 21.39
C GLU A 364 -5.99 13.78 21.42
N VAL A 365 -7.22 13.31 21.61
CA VAL A 365 -7.53 11.85 21.56
C VAL A 365 -7.20 11.25 20.19
N ARG A 366 -7.46 11.95 19.08
CA ARG A 366 -7.10 11.49 17.74
C ARG A 366 -5.59 11.40 17.53
N LYS A 367 -4.81 12.31 18.13
CA LYS A 367 -3.35 12.20 18.14
C LYS A 367 -2.90 10.97 18.92
N ASP A 368 -3.45 10.74 20.14
CA ASP A 368 -3.10 9.59 20.96
C ASP A 368 -3.44 8.25 20.25
N ALA A 369 -4.58 8.21 19.54
CA ALA A 369 -4.94 7.08 18.70
C ALA A 369 -3.93 6.88 17.54
N ALA A 370 -3.45 7.95 16.93
CA ALA A 370 -2.44 7.89 15.88
C ALA A 370 -1.05 7.45 16.42
N VAL A 371 -0.70 7.76 17.67
CA VAL A 371 0.49 7.23 18.34
C VAL A 371 0.37 5.70 18.47
N ALA A 372 -0.76 5.21 18.97
CA ALA A 372 -1.00 3.76 19.09
C ALA A 372 -1.00 3.04 17.72
N GLU A 373 -1.54 3.68 16.66
CA GLU A 373 -1.46 3.17 15.28
C GLU A 373 -0.01 3.09 14.79
N TYR A 374 0.79 4.12 15.03
CA TYR A 374 2.22 4.15 14.66
C TYR A 374 3.02 3.06 15.38
N GLU A 375 2.86 2.93 16.69
CA GLU A 375 3.49 1.90 17.50
C GLU A 375 3.07 0.49 17.06
N GLY A 376 1.78 0.27 16.82
CA GLY A 376 1.23 -0.99 16.31
C GLY A 376 1.77 -1.36 14.92
N THR A 377 1.95 -0.37 14.03
CA THR A 377 2.56 -0.57 12.71
C THR A 377 4.02 -1.03 12.85
N ILE A 378 4.80 -0.41 13.74
CA ILE A 378 6.17 -0.83 14.03
C ILE A 378 6.21 -2.28 14.57
N GLN A 379 5.39 -2.59 15.57
CA GLN A 379 5.31 -3.95 16.12
C GLN A 379 4.93 -4.99 15.06
N GLY A 380 3.96 -4.66 14.19
CA GLY A 380 3.57 -5.49 13.05
C GLY A 380 4.71 -5.76 12.10
N ALA A 381 5.45 -4.71 11.73
CA ALA A 381 6.61 -4.79 10.86
C ALA A 381 7.73 -5.67 11.44
N PHE A 382 8.00 -5.52 12.74
CA PHE A 382 8.99 -6.33 13.44
C PHE A 382 8.61 -7.81 13.51
N ARG A 383 7.34 -8.10 13.78
CA ARG A 383 6.82 -9.47 13.74
C ARG A 383 6.98 -10.07 12.33
N GLU A 384 6.64 -9.35 11.27
CA GLU A 384 6.77 -9.84 9.89
C GLU A 384 8.22 -10.23 9.56
N VAL A 385 9.20 -9.41 9.96
CA VAL A 385 10.62 -9.73 9.74
C VAL A 385 11.03 -10.95 10.57
N ALA A 386 10.65 -11.03 11.84
CA ALA A 386 11.00 -12.16 12.71
C ALA A 386 10.40 -13.47 12.19
N ASP A 387 9.14 -13.46 11.76
CA ASP A 387 8.45 -14.61 11.17
C ASP A 387 9.13 -15.06 9.86
N ALA A 388 9.48 -14.10 8.98
CA ALA A 388 10.15 -14.39 7.72
C ALA A 388 11.58 -14.94 7.92
N LEU A 389 12.34 -14.43 8.89
CA LEU A 389 13.65 -14.96 9.25
C LEU A 389 13.55 -16.40 9.77
N ALA A 390 12.60 -16.67 10.66
CA ALA A 390 12.38 -18.02 11.17
C ALA A 390 11.96 -18.99 10.05
N ALA A 391 11.08 -18.55 9.14
CA ALA A 391 10.64 -19.35 8.00
C ALA A 391 11.79 -19.65 7.03
N THR A 392 12.61 -18.65 6.65
CA THR A 392 13.72 -18.85 5.70
C THR A 392 14.77 -19.81 6.24
N ASP A 393 15.13 -19.74 7.55
CA ASP A 393 16.08 -20.68 8.16
C ASP A 393 15.51 -22.09 8.29
N THR A 394 14.30 -22.23 8.76
CA THR A 394 13.67 -23.56 8.98
C THR A 394 13.38 -24.27 7.66
N LEU A 395 12.81 -23.57 6.66
CA LEU A 395 12.53 -24.14 5.34
C LEU A 395 13.80 -24.53 4.58
N ARG A 396 14.88 -23.77 4.75
CA ARG A 396 16.19 -24.13 4.18
C ARG A 396 16.68 -25.49 4.71
N ARG A 397 16.58 -25.70 6.02
CA ARG A 397 16.98 -26.97 6.65
C ARG A 397 16.02 -28.11 6.27
N GLU A 398 14.72 -27.83 6.22
CA GLU A 398 13.72 -28.81 5.81
C GLU A 398 13.91 -29.22 4.36
N GLU A 399 14.13 -28.30 3.42
CA GLU A 399 14.35 -28.64 2.01
C GLU A 399 15.54 -29.59 1.83
N VAL A 400 16.65 -29.38 2.55
CA VAL A 400 17.81 -30.29 2.51
C VAL A 400 17.42 -31.70 2.95
N ALA A 401 16.67 -31.85 4.04
CA ALA A 401 16.20 -33.13 4.52
C ALA A 401 15.20 -33.79 3.55
N ARG A 402 14.25 -33.02 3.01
CA ARG A 402 13.27 -33.52 2.02
C ARG A 402 13.91 -33.94 0.70
N ARG A 403 14.96 -33.26 0.27
CA ARG A 403 15.73 -33.64 -0.92
C ARG A 403 16.41 -34.98 -0.71
N ALA A 404 17.10 -35.17 0.41
CA ALA A 404 17.73 -36.43 0.75
C ALA A 404 16.70 -37.59 0.86
N LEU A 405 15.51 -37.31 1.42
CA LEU A 405 14.42 -38.30 1.46
C LEU A 405 13.91 -38.66 0.08
N ALA A 406 13.66 -37.66 -0.78
CA ALA A 406 13.21 -37.91 -2.18
C ALA A 406 14.22 -38.68 -2.98
N ASP A 407 15.52 -38.40 -2.84
CA ASP A 407 16.59 -39.13 -3.49
C ASP A 407 16.64 -40.59 -3.01
N SER A 408 16.52 -40.82 -1.69
CA SER A 408 16.48 -42.15 -1.09
C SER A 408 15.26 -42.95 -1.54
N SER A 409 14.06 -42.37 -1.53
CA SER A 409 12.84 -43.05 -1.97
C SER A 409 12.87 -43.37 -3.47
N GLN A 410 13.46 -42.50 -4.29
CA GLN A 410 13.65 -42.75 -5.72
C GLN A 410 14.63 -43.94 -5.97
N ALA A 411 15.73 -44.00 -5.22
CA ALA A 411 16.65 -45.13 -5.28
C ALA A 411 15.97 -46.43 -4.81
N ALA A 412 15.21 -46.40 -3.73
CA ALA A 412 14.45 -47.56 -3.24
C ALA A 412 13.40 -48.04 -4.26
N MET A 413 12.73 -47.12 -4.94
CA MET A 413 11.77 -47.46 -6.00
C MET A 413 12.45 -48.16 -7.19
N ALA A 414 13.60 -47.65 -7.61
CA ALA A 414 14.38 -48.25 -8.70
C ALA A 414 14.81 -49.70 -8.36
N LEU A 415 15.27 -49.93 -7.12
CA LEU A 415 15.63 -51.28 -6.64
C LEU A 415 14.39 -52.21 -6.53
N ALA A 416 13.27 -51.70 -5.98
CA ALA A 416 12.03 -52.48 -5.87
C ALA A 416 11.50 -52.86 -7.27
N LYS A 417 11.58 -51.97 -8.25
CA LYS A 417 11.22 -52.23 -9.64
C LYS A 417 12.09 -53.36 -10.23
N ALA A 418 13.41 -53.29 -10.11
CA ALA A 418 14.33 -54.28 -10.62
C ALA A 418 14.09 -55.68 -9.98
N ARG A 419 13.83 -55.72 -8.67
CA ARG A 419 13.53 -56.99 -7.96
C ARG A 419 12.19 -57.60 -8.37
N TYR A 420 11.16 -56.76 -8.57
CA TYR A 420 9.85 -57.21 -9.08
C TYR A 420 9.96 -57.73 -10.51
N GLU A 421 10.66 -57.02 -11.39
CA GLU A 421 10.90 -57.47 -12.80
C GLU A 421 11.68 -58.77 -12.86
N GLY A 422 12.66 -58.95 -11.94
CA GLY A 422 13.45 -60.17 -11.80
C GLY A 422 12.73 -61.30 -11.09
N GLY A 423 11.46 -61.12 -10.66
CA GLY A 423 10.67 -62.16 -10.00
C GLY A 423 11.11 -62.49 -8.55
N VAL A 424 11.89 -61.62 -7.91
CA VAL A 424 12.41 -61.81 -6.54
C VAL A 424 11.43 -61.34 -5.48
N ASP A 425 10.71 -60.23 -5.75
CA ASP A 425 9.73 -59.62 -4.84
C ASP A 425 8.33 -59.62 -5.48
N ASP A 426 7.31 -59.45 -4.61
CA ASP A 426 5.93 -59.26 -5.03
C ASP A 426 5.66 -57.85 -5.58
N HIS A 427 4.50 -57.68 -6.23
CA HIS A 427 4.10 -56.41 -6.81
C HIS A 427 3.81 -55.33 -5.76
N LEU A 428 3.33 -55.72 -4.58
CA LEU A 428 2.94 -54.79 -3.51
C LEU A 428 4.11 -53.90 -3.05
N ARG A 429 5.30 -54.51 -2.92
CA ARG A 429 6.51 -53.75 -2.52
C ARG A 429 6.89 -52.69 -3.53
N TYR A 430 6.76 -52.97 -4.82
CA TYR A 430 6.98 -51.98 -5.87
C TYR A 430 5.94 -50.88 -5.88
N LEU A 431 4.65 -51.20 -5.67
CA LEU A 431 3.56 -50.22 -5.54
C LEU A 431 3.74 -49.28 -4.33
N ASP A 432 4.18 -49.81 -3.19
CA ASP A 432 4.49 -49.02 -2.01
C ASP A 432 5.65 -48.05 -2.25
N ALA A 433 6.71 -48.52 -2.91
CA ALA A 433 7.84 -47.66 -3.27
C ALA A 433 7.44 -46.56 -4.27
N GLN A 434 6.53 -46.84 -5.22
CA GLN A 434 6.00 -45.83 -6.14
C GLN A 434 5.19 -44.76 -5.37
N ARG A 435 4.32 -45.15 -4.41
CA ARG A 435 3.54 -44.24 -3.61
C ARG A 435 4.42 -43.34 -2.75
N SER A 436 5.41 -43.93 -2.09
CA SER A 436 6.37 -43.17 -1.25
C SER A 436 7.15 -42.15 -2.08
N THR A 437 7.72 -42.59 -3.22
CA THR A 437 8.49 -41.70 -4.10
C THR A 437 7.64 -40.53 -4.62
N PHE A 438 6.40 -40.77 -5.04
CA PHE A 438 5.50 -39.70 -5.47
C PHE A 438 5.23 -38.71 -4.37
N THR A 439 4.91 -39.20 -3.14
CA THR A 439 4.65 -38.36 -1.99
C THR A 439 5.87 -37.51 -1.63
N ASP A 440 7.05 -38.12 -1.55
CA ASP A 440 8.28 -37.40 -1.14
C ASP A 440 8.71 -36.34 -2.17
N ARG A 441 8.64 -36.67 -3.47
CA ARG A 441 8.92 -35.72 -4.55
C ARG A 441 7.90 -34.57 -4.59
N SER A 442 6.60 -34.87 -4.40
CA SER A 442 5.54 -33.86 -4.33
C SER A 442 5.75 -32.92 -3.16
N THR A 443 6.13 -33.47 -1.99
CA THR A 443 6.45 -32.67 -0.80
C THR A 443 7.70 -31.81 -1.01
N LEU A 444 8.74 -32.35 -1.67
CA LEU A 444 9.94 -31.57 -1.99
C LEU A 444 9.61 -30.36 -2.89
N ILE A 445 8.77 -30.53 -3.91
CA ILE A 445 8.32 -29.43 -4.78
C ILE A 445 7.61 -28.37 -3.94
N GLN A 446 6.72 -28.78 -3.02
CA GLN A 446 5.99 -27.89 -2.14
C GLN A 446 6.96 -27.06 -1.24
N ILE A 447 7.85 -27.73 -0.50
CA ILE A 447 8.80 -27.08 0.42
C ILE A 447 9.77 -26.17 -0.32
N SER A 448 10.25 -26.57 -1.51
CA SER A 448 11.09 -25.73 -2.37
C SER A 448 10.36 -24.44 -2.80
N THR A 449 9.08 -24.53 -3.12
CA THR A 449 8.24 -23.38 -3.46
C THR A 449 8.00 -22.49 -2.23
N GLU A 450 7.63 -23.08 -1.09
CA GLU A 450 7.41 -22.34 0.16
C GLU A 450 8.67 -21.62 0.63
N ARG A 451 9.85 -22.21 0.47
CA ARG A 451 11.13 -21.54 0.79
C ARG A 451 11.34 -20.29 -0.06
N GLN A 452 11.10 -20.35 -1.37
CA GLN A 452 11.24 -19.19 -2.23
C GLN A 452 10.21 -18.11 -1.87
N ILE A 453 8.96 -18.50 -1.53
CA ILE A 453 7.94 -17.57 -1.05
C ILE A 453 8.37 -16.91 0.26
N ALA A 454 8.96 -17.66 1.21
CA ALA A 454 9.45 -17.07 2.47
C ALA A 454 10.58 -16.04 2.24
N LEU A 455 11.42 -16.22 1.20
CA LEU A 455 12.41 -15.21 0.82
C LEU A 455 11.77 -13.94 0.25
N VAL A 456 10.66 -14.08 -0.49
CA VAL A 456 9.87 -12.93 -0.96
C VAL A 456 9.20 -12.20 0.21
N ASP A 457 8.68 -12.94 1.20
CA ASP A 457 8.14 -12.36 2.42
C ASP A 457 9.19 -11.60 3.21
N LEU A 458 10.41 -12.15 3.32
CA LEU A 458 11.53 -11.46 3.95
C LEU A 458 11.90 -10.18 3.18
N PHE A 459 12.00 -10.24 1.85
CA PHE A 459 12.27 -9.08 1.01
C PHE A 459 11.21 -7.99 1.22
N ARG A 460 9.92 -8.34 1.22
CA ARG A 460 8.81 -7.42 1.47
C ARG A 460 8.86 -6.85 2.89
N ALA A 461 9.07 -7.69 3.90
CA ALA A 461 9.11 -7.30 5.31
C ALA A 461 10.25 -6.33 5.61
N LEU A 462 11.38 -6.44 4.91
CA LEU A 462 12.50 -5.52 5.00
C LEU A 462 12.29 -4.19 4.27
N GLY A 463 11.11 -4.01 3.66
CA GLY A 463 10.71 -2.77 3.01
C GLY A 463 10.99 -2.70 1.52
N GLY A 464 11.50 -3.76 0.90
CA GLY A 464 11.88 -3.84 -0.50
C GLY A 464 12.71 -2.60 -0.91
N SER A 465 13.87 -2.73 -1.51
CA SER A 465 14.62 -1.53 -1.86
C SER A 465 13.93 -0.79 -3.02
N TRP A 466 13.42 0.39 -2.72
CA TRP A 466 13.00 1.39 -3.70
C TRP A 466 14.17 2.33 -3.93
N ILE A 467 14.75 2.34 -5.11
CA ILE A 467 15.74 3.36 -5.48
C ILE A 467 15.01 4.71 -5.47
N ARG A 468 15.41 5.61 -4.58
CA ARG A 468 15.03 7.02 -4.69
C ARG A 468 15.79 7.57 -5.91
N GLU A 469 15.09 7.76 -7.05
CA GLU A 469 15.50 8.74 -8.04
C GLU A 469 15.29 10.15 -7.53
#